data_d15da5e8bfa4754fad509eab6e9c1d0f
#
_entry.id   d15da5e8bfa4754fad509eab6e9c1d0f
#
_cell.length_a   1.000
_cell.length_b   1.000
_cell.length_c   1.000
_cell.angle_alpha   90.00
_cell.angle_beta   90.00
_cell.angle_gamma   90.00
#
_symmetry.space_group_name_H-M   'P 1'
#
loop_
_entity.id
_entity.type
_entity.pdbx_description
1 polymer ?
#
loop_
_entity_poly.entity_id
_entity_poly.type
_entity_poly.pdbx_seq_one_letter_code
_entity_poly.pdbx_strand_id
1 'polypeptide(L)'
;MRAFRLICCLWLASQLSGIAAAQELRVAAAADLQFVFQEVSAEFQKETGHTVQLTFGSSGNFYSQIQNGAPFDVFFSADVDYPAKLEAAGLVEPETLSQYATGRIALWVRKGSPIDINQGLRTLADARIRKISIANPEHAPYGRAAVAALRHEEVYDKVRDRLVLGENISQAAQFVESGNADIGVLALSLVLAPPLKSEGMYYEIPTSFYPAIDQAVVILKSSKQKDIARQFLSFLKRPEITEFMRSSGLTVPESQPEQRKPKP
;
A
#
# COMPACT_ATOMS: atom_id res chain seq x y z
N MET A 1 60.68 44.49 -7.20
CA MET A 1 59.41 44.36 -6.47
C MET A 1 58.24 44.17 -7.42
N ARG A 2 58.10 43.06 -8.14
CA ARG A 2 56.96 42.75 -9.02
C ARG A 2 56.79 41.22 -9.20
N ALA A 3 56.79 40.43 -8.14
CA ALA A 3 56.67 38.99 -8.26
C ALA A 3 55.85 38.35 -7.13
N PHE A 4 54.85 39.04 -6.51
CA PHE A 4 54.13 38.50 -5.32
C PHE A 4 52.60 38.68 -5.41
N ARG A 5 52.03 38.82 -6.59
CA ARG A 5 50.55 39.02 -6.76
C ARG A 5 49.79 37.98 -7.61
N LEU A 6 50.34 36.79 -7.88
CA LEU A 6 49.74 35.85 -8.82
C LEU A 6 49.43 34.46 -8.19
N ILE A 7 49.49 34.29 -6.87
CA ILE A 7 49.25 32.95 -6.20
C ILE A 7 47.93 32.89 -5.42
N CYS A 8 47.18 34.00 -5.27
CA CYS A 8 45.93 33.98 -4.45
C CYS A 8 44.63 33.69 -5.21
N CYS A 9 44.64 33.50 -6.54
CA CYS A 9 43.40 33.30 -7.32
C CYS A 9 43.06 31.87 -7.69
N LEU A 10 43.85 30.85 -7.27
CA LEU A 10 43.61 29.44 -7.68
C LEU A 10 43.00 28.54 -6.57
N TRP A 11 42.62 29.08 -5.43
CA TRP A 11 42.12 28.29 -4.27
C TRP A 11 40.63 28.49 -3.98
N LEU A 12 39.84 29.12 -4.84
CA LEU A 12 38.40 29.37 -4.63
C LEU A 12 37.48 28.57 -5.56
N ALA A 13 38.00 27.58 -6.29
CA ALA A 13 37.21 26.84 -7.31
C ALA A 13 36.88 25.40 -6.97
N SER A 14 36.96 24.94 -5.72
CA SER A 14 36.73 23.51 -5.42
C SER A 14 35.77 23.21 -4.27
N GLN A 15 34.78 24.07 -4.01
CA GLN A 15 33.70 23.81 -3.05
C GLN A 15 32.30 23.98 -3.68
N LEU A 16 32.12 23.60 -4.95
CA LEU A 16 30.78 23.24 -5.42
C LEU A 16 30.55 21.76 -5.07
N SER A 17 30.45 21.45 -3.77
CA SER A 17 29.72 20.28 -3.34
C SER A 17 28.30 20.46 -3.85
N GLY A 18 27.95 19.77 -4.94
CA GLY A 18 26.60 19.77 -5.47
C GLY A 18 25.64 19.40 -4.34
N ILE A 19 24.88 20.38 -3.88
CA ILE A 19 23.66 20.10 -3.12
C ILE A 19 22.82 19.30 -4.08
N ALA A 20 22.84 17.98 -3.96
CA ALA A 20 21.89 17.13 -4.65
C ALA A 20 20.52 17.68 -4.26
N ALA A 21 19.85 18.34 -5.18
CA ALA A 21 18.50 18.85 -4.94
C ALA A 21 17.65 17.65 -4.45
N ALA A 22 17.03 17.81 -3.30
CA ALA A 22 16.12 16.82 -2.80
C ALA A 22 15.08 16.55 -3.89
N GLN A 23 15.11 15.34 -4.45
CA GLN A 23 14.20 14.99 -5.54
C GLN A 23 12.97 14.33 -4.91
N GLU A 24 11.81 14.59 -5.50
CA GLU A 24 10.52 14.11 -5.02
C GLU A 24 10.07 12.91 -5.86
N LEU A 25 9.80 11.80 -5.21
CA LEU A 25 9.23 10.58 -5.80
C LEU A 25 7.72 10.56 -5.56
N ARG A 26 6.91 10.61 -6.63
CA ARG A 26 5.46 10.56 -6.54
C ARG A 26 4.95 9.13 -6.62
N VAL A 27 4.33 8.68 -5.55
CA VAL A 27 3.90 7.28 -5.39
C VAL A 27 2.37 7.22 -5.30
N ALA A 28 1.74 6.51 -6.23
CA ALA A 28 0.37 6.04 -6.10
C ALA A 28 0.39 4.72 -5.30
N ALA A 29 -0.25 4.66 -4.15
CA ALA A 29 -0.25 3.49 -3.30
C ALA A 29 -1.67 3.06 -2.91
N ALA A 30 -1.93 1.77 -2.97
CA ALA A 30 -3.17 1.20 -2.46
C ALA A 30 -3.37 1.59 -0.99
N ALA A 31 -4.61 1.93 -0.64
CA ALA A 31 -4.93 2.60 0.63
C ALA A 31 -4.69 1.74 1.88
N ASP A 32 -4.56 0.43 1.72
CA ASP A 32 -4.16 -0.50 2.80
C ASP A 32 -2.71 -0.28 3.28
N LEU A 33 -1.88 0.38 2.46
CA LEU A 33 -0.50 0.72 2.78
C LEU A 33 -0.34 2.03 3.58
N GLN A 34 -1.44 2.75 3.84
CA GLN A 34 -1.41 4.13 4.34
C GLN A 34 -0.45 4.30 5.53
N PHE A 35 -0.62 3.54 6.58
CA PHE A 35 0.19 3.69 7.79
C PHE A 35 1.59 3.10 7.62
N VAL A 36 1.70 1.95 6.95
CA VAL A 36 2.98 1.30 6.69
C VAL A 36 3.90 2.18 5.86
N PHE A 37 3.38 2.78 4.79
CA PHE A 37 4.19 3.58 3.89
C PHE A 37 4.50 4.99 4.42
N GLN A 38 3.68 5.53 5.33
CA GLN A 38 4.04 6.75 6.04
C GLN A 38 5.33 6.57 6.85
N GLU A 39 5.44 5.48 7.61
CA GLU A 39 6.64 5.16 8.40
C GLU A 39 7.84 4.83 7.50
N VAL A 40 7.65 3.95 6.51
CA VAL A 40 8.70 3.52 5.59
C VAL A 40 9.26 4.69 4.78
N SER A 41 8.40 5.57 4.28
CA SER A 41 8.85 6.74 3.50
C SER A 41 9.55 7.77 4.38
N ALA A 42 9.15 7.94 5.64
CA ALA A 42 9.84 8.82 6.58
C ALA A 42 11.26 8.31 6.86
N GLU A 43 11.45 7.00 7.03
CA GLU A 43 12.77 6.40 7.21
C GLU A 43 13.63 6.50 5.96
N PHE A 44 13.07 6.23 4.79
CA PHE A 44 13.75 6.41 3.50
C PHE A 44 14.22 7.86 3.30
N GLN A 45 13.36 8.83 3.59
CA GLN A 45 13.72 10.25 3.51
C GLN A 45 14.84 10.63 4.47
N LYS A 46 14.79 10.13 5.72
CA LYS A 46 15.81 10.36 6.73
C LYS A 46 17.19 9.86 6.28
N GLU A 47 17.24 8.69 5.64
CA GLU A 47 18.50 8.09 5.21
C GLU A 47 19.05 8.68 3.90
N THR A 48 18.17 9.02 2.97
CA THR A 48 18.58 9.37 1.60
C THR A 48 18.47 10.87 1.28
N GLY A 49 17.69 11.62 2.07
CA GLY A 49 17.33 13.01 1.78
C GLY A 49 16.29 13.16 0.66
N HIS A 50 15.83 12.07 0.03
CA HIS A 50 14.78 12.11 -1.00
C HIS A 50 13.39 12.09 -0.36
N THR A 51 12.48 12.94 -0.86
CA THR A 51 11.09 12.97 -0.41
C THR A 51 10.24 11.96 -1.19
N VAL A 52 9.37 11.23 -0.49
CA VAL A 52 8.35 10.37 -1.11
C VAL A 52 6.98 11.00 -0.88
N GLN A 53 6.36 11.48 -1.97
CA GLN A 53 5.01 12.01 -1.95
C GLN A 53 4.02 10.86 -2.15
N LEU A 54 3.34 10.47 -1.08
CA LEU A 54 2.37 9.38 -1.08
C LEU A 54 0.96 9.89 -1.42
N THR A 55 0.30 9.23 -2.37
CA THR A 55 -1.12 9.40 -2.65
C THR A 55 -1.80 8.06 -2.47
N PHE A 56 -2.82 7.99 -1.59
CA PHE A 56 -3.52 6.76 -1.27
C PHE A 56 -4.90 6.70 -1.92
N GLY A 57 -5.27 5.54 -2.45
CA GLY A 57 -6.55 5.33 -3.13
C GLY A 57 -6.81 3.87 -3.47
N SER A 58 -7.85 3.60 -4.26
CA SER A 58 -8.08 2.25 -4.78
C SER A 58 -7.18 1.96 -5.98
N SER A 59 -6.75 0.69 -6.10
CA SER A 59 -5.86 0.27 -7.19
C SER A 59 -6.48 0.47 -8.56
N GLY A 60 -7.78 0.22 -8.73
CA GLY A 60 -8.48 0.40 -10.00
C GLY A 60 -8.57 1.86 -10.44
N ASN A 61 -8.76 2.78 -9.48
CA ASN A 61 -8.79 4.21 -9.78
C ASN A 61 -7.41 4.72 -10.20
N PHE A 62 -6.33 4.29 -9.51
CA PHE A 62 -4.98 4.62 -9.93
C PHE A 62 -4.63 4.05 -11.29
N TYR A 63 -5.03 2.80 -11.57
CA TYR A 63 -4.88 2.22 -12.90
C TYR A 63 -5.51 3.12 -13.98
N SER A 64 -6.76 3.54 -13.79
CA SER A 64 -7.45 4.43 -14.73
C SER A 64 -6.76 5.79 -14.85
N GLN A 65 -6.32 6.39 -13.74
CA GLN A 65 -5.59 7.66 -13.75
C GLN A 65 -4.25 7.56 -14.49
N ILE A 66 -3.49 6.49 -14.27
CA ILE A 66 -2.19 6.25 -14.92
C ILE A 66 -2.38 6.05 -16.43
N GLN A 67 -3.40 5.31 -16.86
CA GLN A 67 -3.74 5.18 -18.28
C GLN A 67 -4.06 6.53 -18.93
N ASN A 68 -4.62 7.46 -18.17
CA ASN A 68 -4.92 8.83 -18.62
C ASN A 68 -3.77 9.82 -18.36
N GLY A 69 -2.56 9.34 -18.05
CA GLY A 69 -1.36 10.16 -17.97
C GLY A 69 -1.15 10.86 -16.62
N ALA A 70 -1.75 10.39 -15.54
CA ALA A 70 -1.48 10.93 -14.21
C ALA A 70 0.03 10.85 -13.88
N PRO A 71 0.62 11.92 -13.31
CA PRO A 71 2.06 12.08 -13.21
C PRO A 71 2.63 11.39 -11.95
N PHE A 72 2.42 10.08 -11.83
CA PHE A 72 3.07 9.26 -10.82
C PHE A 72 4.40 8.69 -11.33
N ASP A 73 5.29 8.34 -10.42
CA ASP A 73 6.56 7.69 -10.71
C ASP A 73 6.50 6.19 -10.43
N VAL A 74 5.81 5.80 -9.35
CA VAL A 74 5.68 4.40 -8.91
C VAL A 74 4.22 4.13 -8.57
N PHE A 75 3.76 2.92 -8.89
CA PHE A 75 2.43 2.44 -8.54
C PHE A 75 2.52 1.15 -7.73
N PHE A 76 2.06 1.21 -6.48
CA PHE A 76 1.83 0.07 -5.58
C PHE A 76 0.36 -0.31 -5.59
N SER A 77 0.07 -1.45 -6.18
CA SER A 77 -1.29 -1.97 -6.33
C SER A 77 -1.56 -3.11 -5.34
N ALA A 78 -2.75 -3.13 -4.76
CA ALA A 78 -3.25 -4.28 -3.99
C ALA A 78 -3.80 -5.41 -4.89
N ASP A 79 -3.43 -5.43 -6.17
CA ASP A 79 -3.85 -6.41 -7.16
C ASP A 79 -2.77 -6.46 -8.25
N VAL A 80 -2.27 -7.63 -8.55
CA VAL A 80 -1.23 -7.85 -9.57
C VAL A 80 -1.73 -7.56 -11.00
N ASP A 81 -3.03 -7.71 -11.25
CA ASP A 81 -3.60 -7.56 -12.60
C ASP A 81 -3.50 -6.14 -13.13
N TYR A 82 -3.64 -5.11 -12.28
CA TYR A 82 -3.54 -3.72 -12.73
C TYR A 82 -2.12 -3.35 -13.19
N PRO A 83 -1.05 -3.62 -12.43
CA PRO A 83 0.31 -3.45 -12.90
C PRO A 83 0.62 -4.26 -14.16
N ALA A 84 0.17 -5.51 -14.26
CA ALA A 84 0.36 -6.34 -15.45
C ALA A 84 -0.35 -5.76 -16.71
N LYS A 85 -1.56 -5.22 -16.54
CA LYS A 85 -2.26 -4.50 -17.64
C LYS A 85 -1.53 -3.24 -18.08
N LEU A 86 -0.92 -2.48 -17.15
CA LEU A 86 -0.10 -1.31 -17.49
C LEU A 86 1.17 -1.73 -18.22
N GLU A 87 1.80 -2.84 -17.82
CA GLU A 87 2.98 -3.40 -18.50
C GLU A 87 2.63 -3.82 -19.93
N ALA A 88 1.52 -4.57 -20.13
CA ALA A 88 1.05 -4.96 -21.45
C ALA A 88 0.69 -3.74 -22.33
N ALA A 89 0.26 -2.62 -21.75
CA ALA A 89 0.02 -1.36 -22.44
C ALA A 89 1.31 -0.55 -22.72
N GLY A 90 2.48 -1.04 -22.31
CA GLY A 90 3.77 -0.36 -22.52
C GLY A 90 3.97 0.89 -21.66
N LEU A 91 3.25 1.02 -20.55
CA LEU A 91 3.28 2.16 -19.62
C LEU A 91 4.23 1.94 -18.43
N VAL A 92 4.86 0.79 -18.33
CA VAL A 92 5.76 0.39 -17.25
C VAL A 92 7.21 0.39 -17.73
N GLU A 93 8.13 0.72 -16.85
CA GLU A 93 9.55 0.53 -17.06
C GLU A 93 9.86 -0.96 -17.09
N PRO A 94 10.55 -1.49 -18.11
CA PRO A 94 10.83 -2.91 -18.24
C PRO A 94 11.45 -3.53 -16.98
N GLU A 95 11.07 -4.75 -16.66
CA GLU A 95 11.62 -5.57 -15.55
C GLU A 95 11.37 -4.97 -14.14
N THR A 96 10.38 -4.08 -13.99
CA THR A 96 10.06 -3.50 -12.68
C THR A 96 8.81 -4.08 -12.03
N LEU A 97 7.99 -4.83 -12.78
CA LEU A 97 6.83 -5.52 -12.20
C LEU A 97 7.31 -6.57 -11.20
N SER A 98 6.95 -6.41 -9.95
CA SER A 98 7.28 -7.37 -8.91
C SER A 98 6.23 -7.42 -7.82
N GLN A 99 5.95 -8.63 -7.32
CA GLN A 99 5.12 -8.81 -6.12
C GLN A 99 5.92 -8.36 -4.90
N TYR A 100 5.29 -7.56 -4.02
CA TYR A 100 5.95 -7.08 -2.80
C TYR A 100 5.27 -7.58 -1.52
N ALA A 101 3.98 -7.93 -1.58
CA ALA A 101 3.24 -8.43 -0.43
C ALA A 101 1.99 -9.22 -0.87
N THR A 102 1.35 -9.87 0.09
CA THR A 102 -0.03 -10.38 0.01
C THR A 102 -0.82 -9.81 1.18
N GLY A 103 -1.96 -9.21 0.89
CA GLY A 103 -2.85 -8.60 1.87
C GLY A 103 -3.76 -9.61 2.56
N ARG A 104 -4.27 -9.23 3.73
CA ARG A 104 -5.25 -10.01 4.50
C ARG A 104 -6.41 -9.13 4.92
N ILE A 105 -7.60 -9.73 5.13
CA ILE A 105 -8.78 -9.01 5.60
C ILE A 105 -9.22 -9.48 6.99
N ALA A 106 -9.86 -8.57 7.71
CA ALA A 106 -10.40 -8.83 9.04
C ALA A 106 -11.76 -8.14 9.22
N LEU A 107 -12.64 -8.74 10.02
CA LEU A 107 -13.75 -8.00 10.63
C LEU A 107 -13.21 -7.05 11.69
N TRP A 108 -13.76 -5.85 11.75
CA TRP A 108 -13.41 -4.88 12.78
C TRP A 108 -14.66 -4.15 13.30
N VAL A 109 -14.73 -4.00 14.61
CA VAL A 109 -15.75 -3.22 15.32
C VAL A 109 -15.09 -2.28 16.31
N ARG A 110 -15.74 -1.16 16.58
CA ARG A 110 -15.28 -0.23 17.62
C ARG A 110 -15.33 -0.85 19.00
N LYS A 111 -14.44 -0.40 19.86
CA LYS A 111 -14.42 -0.75 21.28
C LYS A 111 -15.77 -0.39 21.93
N GLY A 112 -16.30 -1.30 22.74
CA GLY A 112 -17.61 -1.14 23.37
C GLY A 112 -18.79 -1.48 22.45
N SER A 113 -18.55 -1.93 21.21
CA SER A 113 -19.61 -2.46 20.35
C SER A 113 -20.28 -3.69 21.01
N PRO A 114 -21.61 -3.80 20.99
CA PRO A 114 -22.32 -4.99 21.48
C PRO A 114 -22.26 -6.17 20.51
N ILE A 115 -21.56 -6.03 19.39
CA ILE A 115 -21.46 -7.06 18.36
C ILE A 115 -20.37 -8.05 18.74
N ASP A 116 -20.74 -9.34 18.89
CA ASP A 116 -19.77 -10.41 19.07
C ASP A 116 -19.23 -10.87 17.71
N ILE A 117 -17.94 -10.61 17.46
CA ILE A 117 -17.27 -10.95 16.20
C ILE A 117 -16.59 -12.35 16.24
N ASN A 118 -16.68 -13.09 17.34
CA ASN A 118 -16.02 -14.40 17.48
C ASN A 118 -16.59 -15.47 16.52
N GLN A 119 -17.80 -15.27 16.02
CA GLN A 119 -18.40 -16.15 15.01
C GLN A 119 -17.94 -15.82 13.57
N GLY A 120 -16.97 -14.93 13.42
CA GLY A 120 -16.46 -14.50 12.11
C GLY A 120 -17.56 -13.85 11.25
N LEU A 121 -17.53 -14.12 9.95
CA LEU A 121 -18.48 -13.51 9.00
C LEU A 121 -19.94 -13.86 9.25
N ARG A 122 -20.23 -14.98 9.93
CA ARG A 122 -21.61 -15.36 10.30
C ARG A 122 -22.28 -14.36 11.22
N THR A 123 -21.48 -13.63 12.02
CA THR A 123 -21.97 -12.52 12.85
C THR A 123 -22.75 -11.48 12.04
N LEU A 124 -22.38 -11.26 10.78
CA LEU A 124 -23.01 -10.26 9.92
C LEU A 124 -24.48 -10.55 9.59
N ALA A 125 -24.94 -11.78 9.80
CA ALA A 125 -26.36 -12.14 9.65
C ALA A 125 -27.24 -11.58 10.79
N ASP A 126 -26.66 -11.10 11.90
CA ASP A 126 -27.41 -10.48 12.99
C ASP A 126 -28.17 -9.23 12.48
N ALA A 127 -29.49 -9.21 12.72
CA ALA A 127 -30.34 -8.11 12.27
C ALA A 127 -30.07 -6.77 12.99
N ARG A 128 -29.36 -6.80 14.13
CA ARG A 128 -28.93 -5.60 14.84
C ARG A 128 -27.86 -4.83 14.09
N ILE A 129 -27.10 -5.50 13.23
CA ILE A 129 -26.09 -4.87 12.35
C ILE A 129 -26.83 -4.27 11.15
N ARG A 130 -26.89 -2.95 11.10
CA ARG A 130 -27.60 -2.23 10.05
C ARG A 130 -26.73 -1.85 8.87
N LYS A 131 -25.45 -1.55 9.13
CA LYS A 131 -24.49 -1.05 8.13
C LYS A 131 -23.18 -1.79 8.25
N ILE A 132 -22.76 -2.40 7.15
CA ILE A 132 -21.51 -3.17 7.05
C ILE A 132 -20.62 -2.47 6.03
N SER A 133 -19.47 -1.97 6.46
CA SER A 133 -18.55 -1.27 5.57
C SER A 133 -17.59 -2.23 4.86
N ILE A 134 -17.48 -2.06 3.56
CA ILE A 134 -16.47 -2.70 2.71
C ILE A 134 -15.94 -1.66 1.70
N ALA A 135 -14.77 -1.89 1.13
CA ALA A 135 -14.33 -1.10 -0.03
C ALA A 135 -15.19 -1.45 -1.26
N ASN A 136 -15.38 -0.52 -2.20
CA ASN A 136 -16.16 -0.77 -3.40
C ASN A 136 -15.50 -1.86 -4.28
N PRO A 137 -16.15 -3.02 -4.49
CA PRO A 137 -15.57 -4.15 -5.22
C PRO A 137 -15.34 -3.88 -6.71
N GLU A 138 -15.95 -2.84 -7.28
CA GLU A 138 -15.78 -2.49 -8.69
C GLU A 138 -14.35 -2.11 -9.02
N HIS A 139 -13.64 -1.43 -8.09
CA HIS A 139 -12.29 -0.93 -8.32
C HIS A 139 -11.32 -1.15 -7.15
N ALA A 140 -11.79 -1.68 -6.00
CA ALA A 140 -10.93 -1.96 -4.85
C ALA A 140 -10.73 -3.47 -4.64
N PRO A 141 -9.49 -3.98 -4.69
CA PRO A 141 -9.18 -5.40 -4.48
C PRO A 141 -9.69 -5.95 -3.15
N TYR A 142 -9.55 -5.18 -2.08
CA TYR A 142 -10.06 -5.55 -0.76
C TYR A 142 -11.59 -5.66 -0.71
N GLY A 143 -12.29 -4.89 -1.52
CA GLY A 143 -13.75 -5.02 -1.69
C GLY A 143 -14.13 -6.32 -2.38
N ARG A 144 -13.38 -6.71 -3.44
CA ARG A 144 -13.58 -8.01 -4.11
C ARG A 144 -13.32 -9.17 -3.17
N ALA A 145 -12.24 -9.10 -2.37
CA ALA A 145 -11.95 -10.11 -1.36
C ALA A 145 -13.03 -10.21 -0.29
N ALA A 146 -13.55 -9.06 0.20
CA ALA A 146 -14.66 -9.03 1.14
C ALA A 146 -15.91 -9.71 0.56
N VAL A 147 -16.31 -9.39 -0.67
CA VAL A 147 -17.48 -10.03 -1.34
C VAL A 147 -17.24 -11.53 -1.52
N ALA A 148 -16.03 -11.95 -1.91
CA ALA A 148 -15.69 -13.36 -2.06
C ALA A 148 -15.84 -14.11 -0.73
N ALA A 149 -15.30 -13.57 0.37
CA ALA A 149 -15.40 -14.15 1.69
C ALA A 149 -16.86 -14.23 2.20
N LEU A 150 -17.65 -13.18 1.95
CA LEU A 150 -19.08 -13.17 2.29
C LEU A 150 -19.87 -14.22 1.52
N ARG A 151 -19.53 -14.47 0.25
CA ARG A 151 -20.13 -15.52 -0.57
C ARG A 151 -19.71 -16.91 -0.11
N HIS A 152 -18.43 -17.10 0.26
CA HIS A 152 -17.92 -18.34 0.78
C HIS A 152 -18.69 -18.80 2.05
N GLU A 153 -19.01 -17.86 2.95
CA GLU A 153 -19.78 -18.13 4.17
C GLU A 153 -21.31 -18.08 3.98
N GLU A 154 -21.79 -17.93 2.74
CA GLU A 154 -23.22 -17.89 2.37
C GLU A 154 -24.01 -16.77 3.10
N VAL A 155 -23.32 -15.67 3.44
CA VAL A 155 -23.94 -14.51 4.09
C VAL A 155 -24.16 -13.34 3.17
N TYR A 156 -23.55 -13.31 1.97
CA TYR A 156 -23.61 -12.18 1.04
C TYR A 156 -25.04 -11.73 0.73
N ASP A 157 -25.92 -12.65 0.32
CA ASP A 157 -27.30 -12.33 -0.06
C ASP A 157 -28.15 -11.83 1.12
N LYS A 158 -27.78 -12.19 2.34
CA LYS A 158 -28.44 -11.72 3.58
C LYS A 158 -28.02 -10.31 3.99
N VAL A 159 -26.86 -9.84 3.50
CA VAL A 159 -26.25 -8.59 3.96
C VAL A 159 -26.07 -7.54 2.87
N ARG A 160 -26.18 -7.87 1.59
CA ARG A 160 -25.88 -7.00 0.46
C ARG A 160 -26.57 -5.63 0.52
N ASP A 161 -27.82 -5.60 0.98
CA ASP A 161 -28.60 -4.35 1.08
C ASP A 161 -28.20 -3.49 2.30
N ARG A 162 -27.31 -4.00 3.16
CA ARG A 162 -26.71 -3.30 4.31
C ARG A 162 -25.26 -2.89 4.07
N LEU A 163 -24.72 -3.18 2.89
CA LEU A 163 -23.34 -2.82 2.57
C LEU A 163 -23.21 -1.31 2.34
N VAL A 164 -22.23 -0.71 2.96
CA VAL A 164 -21.79 0.67 2.75
C VAL A 164 -20.43 0.61 2.06
N LEU A 165 -20.36 1.14 0.84
CA LEU A 165 -19.20 1.05 0.00
C LEU A 165 -18.29 2.27 0.18
N GLY A 166 -17.07 2.05 0.65
CA GLY A 166 -16.01 3.04 0.66
C GLY A 166 -15.31 3.09 -0.70
N GLU A 167 -14.91 4.27 -1.15
CA GLU A 167 -14.14 4.47 -2.39
C GLU A 167 -12.85 3.64 -2.40
N ASN A 168 -12.26 3.43 -1.24
CA ASN A 168 -11.11 2.59 -1.00
C ASN A 168 -11.20 1.97 0.39
N ILE A 169 -10.23 1.14 0.75
CA ILE A 169 -10.27 0.40 2.03
C ILE A 169 -10.05 1.31 3.25
N SER A 170 -9.33 2.44 3.11
CA SER A 170 -9.20 3.41 4.20
C SER A 170 -10.51 4.14 4.47
N GLN A 171 -11.28 4.52 3.43
CA GLN A 171 -12.60 5.12 3.63
C GLN A 171 -13.58 4.13 4.25
N ALA A 172 -13.50 2.84 3.85
CA ALA A 172 -14.29 1.80 4.51
C ALA A 172 -13.98 1.71 6.02
N ALA A 173 -12.71 1.82 6.40
CA ALA A 173 -12.29 1.88 7.80
C ALA A 173 -12.86 3.12 8.53
N GLN A 174 -12.76 4.30 7.90
CA GLN A 174 -13.28 5.55 8.43
C GLN A 174 -14.81 5.49 8.70
N PHE A 175 -15.58 4.80 7.88
CA PHE A 175 -17.02 4.65 8.13
C PHE A 175 -17.31 3.90 9.43
N VAL A 176 -16.52 2.88 9.76
CA VAL A 176 -16.71 2.17 11.03
C VAL A 176 -16.15 2.98 12.20
N GLU A 177 -14.96 3.56 12.04
CA GLU A 177 -14.31 4.39 13.06
C GLU A 177 -15.20 5.57 13.50
N SER A 178 -15.83 6.25 12.53
CA SER A 178 -16.73 7.39 12.79
C SER A 178 -18.14 6.99 13.26
N GLY A 179 -18.49 5.69 13.23
CA GLY A 179 -19.83 5.20 13.57
C GLY A 179 -20.85 5.30 12.44
N ASN A 180 -20.44 5.63 11.24
CA ASN A 180 -21.30 5.60 10.05
C ASN A 180 -21.60 4.18 9.56
N ALA A 181 -20.81 3.21 10.01
CA ALA A 181 -21.10 1.77 9.89
C ALA A 181 -20.89 1.06 11.25
N ASP A 182 -21.59 -0.04 11.45
CA ASP A 182 -21.55 -0.80 12.72
C ASP A 182 -20.32 -1.70 12.80
N ILE A 183 -19.91 -2.25 11.65
CA ILE A 183 -18.84 -3.21 11.48
C ILE A 183 -18.24 -3.06 10.07
N GLY A 184 -16.98 -3.46 9.89
CA GLY A 184 -16.35 -3.44 8.57
C GLY A 184 -15.56 -4.72 8.27
N VAL A 185 -15.46 -5.07 6.98
CA VAL A 185 -14.46 -5.99 6.46
C VAL A 185 -13.32 -5.13 5.92
N LEU A 186 -12.23 -5.08 6.66
CA LEU A 186 -11.14 -4.12 6.47
C LEU A 186 -9.82 -4.83 6.15
N ALA A 187 -8.83 -4.08 5.66
CA ALA A 187 -7.47 -4.59 5.53
C ALA A 187 -6.85 -4.81 6.92
N LEU A 188 -6.21 -5.94 7.13
CA LEU A 188 -5.54 -6.24 8.40
C LEU A 188 -4.44 -5.22 8.70
N SER A 189 -3.76 -4.70 7.68
CA SER A 189 -2.74 -3.66 7.83
C SER A 189 -3.28 -2.34 8.41
N LEU A 190 -4.53 -1.98 8.12
CA LEU A 190 -5.19 -0.83 8.73
C LEU A 190 -5.64 -1.14 10.17
N VAL A 191 -6.17 -2.34 10.38
CA VAL A 191 -6.67 -2.78 11.68
C VAL A 191 -5.57 -2.88 12.73
N LEU A 192 -4.36 -3.28 12.32
CA LEU A 192 -3.20 -3.37 13.21
C LEU A 192 -2.49 -2.03 13.42
N ALA A 193 -2.81 -1.02 12.61
CA ALA A 193 -2.24 0.31 12.77
C ALA A 193 -2.77 1.01 14.05
N PRO A 194 -1.96 1.92 14.66
CA PRO A 194 -2.29 2.50 15.97
C PRO A 194 -3.71 3.05 16.13
N PRO A 195 -4.29 3.80 15.17
CA PRO A 195 -5.63 4.33 15.36
C PRO A 195 -6.69 3.25 15.58
N LEU A 196 -6.76 2.23 14.70
CA LEU A 196 -7.79 1.20 14.78
C LEU A 196 -7.48 0.13 15.83
N LYS A 197 -6.20 -0.19 16.04
CA LYS A 197 -5.75 -1.21 16.99
C LYS A 197 -6.17 -0.89 18.42
N SER A 198 -6.08 0.37 18.82
CA SER A 198 -6.45 0.81 20.18
C SER A 198 -7.94 1.02 20.37
N GLU A 199 -8.66 1.32 19.28
CA GLU A 199 -10.06 1.77 19.29
C GLU A 199 -11.07 0.66 18.95
N GLY A 200 -10.61 -0.57 18.70
CA GLY A 200 -11.52 -1.65 18.31
C GLY A 200 -11.07 -3.06 18.65
N MET A 201 -11.87 -3.99 18.19
CA MET A 201 -11.59 -5.42 18.22
C MET A 201 -11.69 -5.97 16.79
N TYR A 202 -10.91 -6.98 16.48
CA TYR A 202 -10.95 -7.60 15.16
C TYR A 202 -10.96 -9.11 15.22
N TYR A 203 -11.45 -9.70 14.13
CA TYR A 203 -11.38 -11.13 13.84
C TYR A 203 -10.75 -11.30 12.45
N GLU A 204 -9.60 -11.95 12.38
CA GLU A 204 -8.94 -12.21 11.09
C GLU A 204 -9.74 -13.24 10.29
N ILE A 205 -10.13 -12.89 9.06
CA ILE A 205 -10.90 -13.78 8.19
C ILE A 205 -9.93 -14.80 7.57
N PRO A 206 -10.25 -16.12 7.65
CA PRO A 206 -9.39 -17.15 7.08
C PRO A 206 -9.08 -16.90 5.60
N THR A 207 -7.81 -16.99 5.22
CA THR A 207 -7.34 -16.72 3.84
C THR A 207 -7.90 -17.70 2.82
N SER A 208 -8.42 -18.85 3.26
CA SER A 208 -9.13 -19.81 2.40
C SER A 208 -10.51 -19.34 1.93
N PHE A 209 -11.06 -18.25 2.50
CA PHE A 209 -12.40 -17.77 2.17
C PHE A 209 -12.42 -16.81 0.99
N TYR A 210 -11.27 -16.35 0.51
CA TYR A 210 -11.16 -15.39 -0.58
C TYR A 210 -9.88 -15.64 -1.39
N PRO A 211 -9.85 -15.25 -2.66
CA PRO A 211 -8.62 -15.29 -3.46
C PRO A 211 -7.50 -14.46 -2.83
N ALA A 212 -6.26 -14.91 -2.95
CA ALA A 212 -5.11 -14.17 -2.45
C ALA A 212 -5.12 -12.72 -2.97
N ILE A 213 -4.85 -11.78 -2.07
CA ILE A 213 -4.73 -10.34 -2.40
C ILE A 213 -3.26 -10.08 -2.70
N ASP A 214 -2.77 -10.63 -3.82
CA ASP A 214 -1.38 -10.48 -4.23
C ASP A 214 -1.14 -9.06 -4.72
N GLN A 215 -0.19 -8.38 -4.11
CA GLN A 215 0.10 -6.97 -4.31
C GLN A 215 1.39 -6.82 -5.12
N ALA A 216 1.34 -5.97 -6.14
CA ALA A 216 2.49 -5.76 -7.01
C ALA A 216 2.80 -4.26 -7.19
N VAL A 217 4.07 -4.00 -7.52
CA VAL A 217 4.59 -2.67 -7.78
C VAL A 217 5.19 -2.58 -9.16
N VAL A 218 5.09 -1.41 -9.77
CA VAL A 218 5.76 -1.04 -11.02
C VAL A 218 6.33 0.37 -10.94
N ILE A 219 7.43 0.60 -11.64
CA ILE A 219 7.91 1.95 -11.96
C ILE A 219 7.26 2.35 -13.29
N LEU A 220 6.68 3.55 -13.36
CA LEU A 220 6.03 4.01 -14.58
C LEU A 220 7.08 4.46 -15.61
N LYS A 221 6.84 4.14 -16.87
CA LYS A 221 7.74 4.49 -17.99
C LYS A 221 7.95 5.99 -18.12
N SER A 222 6.93 6.79 -17.81
CA SER A 222 6.94 8.26 -17.83
C SER A 222 7.77 8.88 -16.70
N SER A 223 8.13 8.11 -15.67
CA SER A 223 8.90 8.61 -14.53
C SER A 223 10.24 9.17 -14.96
N LYS A 224 10.56 10.34 -14.42
CA LYS A 224 11.89 10.97 -14.51
C LYS A 224 12.76 10.68 -13.29
N GLN A 225 12.20 9.97 -12.30
CA GLN A 225 12.83 9.65 -11.01
C GLN A 225 13.14 8.15 -10.88
N LYS A 226 13.47 7.47 -11.99
CA LYS A 226 13.64 6.01 -12.03
C LYS A 226 14.70 5.50 -11.08
N ASP A 227 15.79 6.22 -10.89
CA ASP A 227 16.88 5.81 -10.00
C ASP A 227 16.43 5.85 -8.53
N ILE A 228 15.72 6.92 -8.13
CA ILE A 228 15.16 7.02 -6.78
C ILE A 228 14.07 5.97 -6.58
N ALA A 229 13.24 5.74 -7.60
CA ALA A 229 12.24 4.68 -7.56
C ALA A 229 12.88 3.31 -7.33
N ARG A 230 13.95 2.96 -8.06
CA ARG A 230 14.71 1.71 -7.85
C ARG A 230 15.34 1.64 -6.45
N GLN A 231 15.86 2.77 -5.95
CA GLN A 231 16.40 2.86 -4.61
C GLN A 231 15.32 2.63 -3.55
N PHE A 232 14.12 3.22 -3.71
CA PHE A 232 12.99 3.02 -2.82
C PHE A 232 12.51 1.56 -2.85
N LEU A 233 12.39 0.92 -4.03
CA LEU A 233 12.05 -0.50 -4.13
C LEU A 233 13.11 -1.41 -3.49
N SER A 234 14.38 -1.05 -3.57
CA SER A 234 15.46 -1.79 -2.91
C SER A 234 15.42 -1.61 -1.39
N PHE A 235 15.05 -0.42 -0.92
CA PHE A 235 14.87 -0.12 0.49
C PHE A 235 13.77 -0.98 1.12
N LEU A 236 12.64 -1.17 0.42
CA LEU A 236 11.53 -2.02 0.87
C LEU A 236 11.93 -3.50 1.07
N LYS A 237 12.99 -3.97 0.40
CA LYS A 237 13.47 -5.36 0.50
C LYS A 237 14.44 -5.59 1.67
N ARG A 238 14.80 -4.57 2.42
CA ARG A 238 15.67 -4.70 3.60
C ARG A 238 14.99 -5.54 4.68
N PRO A 239 15.73 -6.38 5.41
CA PRO A 239 15.16 -7.25 6.45
C PRO A 239 14.31 -6.53 7.48
N GLU A 240 14.79 -5.38 7.98
CA GLU A 240 14.09 -4.56 8.97
C GLU A 240 12.76 -4.00 8.43
N ILE A 241 12.72 -3.57 7.17
CA ILE A 241 11.51 -3.05 6.52
C ILE A 241 10.53 -4.18 6.23
N THR A 242 11.01 -5.32 5.74
CA THR A 242 10.13 -6.48 5.48
C THR A 242 9.54 -7.03 6.78
N GLU A 243 10.29 -7.02 7.87
CA GLU A 243 9.77 -7.44 9.17
C GLU A 243 8.74 -6.45 9.72
N PHE A 244 8.97 -5.14 9.56
CA PHE A 244 7.98 -4.12 9.88
C PHE A 244 6.69 -4.31 9.06
N MET A 245 6.78 -4.57 7.77
CA MET A 245 5.62 -4.85 6.92
C MET A 245 4.86 -6.11 7.38
N ARG A 246 5.58 -7.18 7.76
CA ARG A 246 4.96 -8.41 8.31
C ARG A 246 4.24 -8.15 9.63
N SER A 247 4.89 -7.45 10.56
CA SER A 247 4.29 -7.09 11.86
C SER A 247 3.07 -6.16 11.71
N SER A 248 3.02 -5.43 10.60
CA SER A 248 1.89 -4.56 10.21
C SER A 248 0.77 -5.32 9.48
N GLY A 249 0.81 -6.65 9.40
CA GLY A 249 -0.30 -7.45 8.85
C GLY A 249 -0.21 -7.79 7.37
N LEU A 250 0.91 -7.50 6.71
CA LEU A 250 1.18 -7.95 5.34
C LEU A 250 1.96 -9.27 5.35
N THR A 251 1.67 -10.15 4.40
CA THR A 251 2.55 -11.30 4.12
C THR A 251 3.56 -10.87 3.07
N VAL A 252 4.84 -10.82 3.43
CA VAL A 252 5.92 -10.44 2.51
C VAL A 252 6.61 -11.70 2.01
N PRO A 253 6.74 -11.90 0.68
CA PRO A 253 7.49 -13.02 0.12
C PRO A 253 8.88 -13.11 0.73
N GLU A 254 9.36 -14.33 0.99
CA GLU A 254 10.77 -14.51 1.35
C GLU A 254 11.64 -14.10 0.16
N SER A 255 12.62 -13.24 0.40
CA SER A 255 13.63 -12.91 -0.61
C SER A 255 14.35 -14.21 -0.98
N GLN A 256 14.16 -14.69 -2.21
CA GLN A 256 14.99 -15.77 -2.68
C GLN A 256 16.46 -15.30 -2.60
N PRO A 257 17.35 -16.08 -1.97
CA PRO A 257 18.76 -15.73 -1.97
C PRO A 257 19.21 -15.61 -3.43
N GLU A 258 19.79 -14.44 -3.74
CA GLU A 258 20.33 -14.14 -5.06
C GLU A 258 21.22 -15.31 -5.50
N GLN A 259 20.79 -16.06 -6.49
CA GLN A 259 21.60 -17.14 -7.06
C GLN A 259 22.86 -16.46 -7.61
N ARG A 260 23.96 -16.53 -6.84
CA ARG A 260 25.26 -16.09 -7.32
C ARG A 260 25.54 -16.82 -8.61
N LYS A 261 25.46 -16.08 -9.72
CA LYS A 261 25.97 -16.62 -11.01
C LYS A 261 27.39 -17.11 -10.77
N PRO A 262 27.72 -18.35 -11.11
CA PRO A 262 29.11 -18.81 -11.03
C PRO A 262 29.98 -17.85 -11.84
N LYS A 263 31.05 -17.36 -11.21
CA LYS A 263 32.07 -16.57 -11.92
C LYS A 263 32.62 -17.40 -13.05
N PRO A 264 32.82 -16.79 -14.24
CA PRO A 264 33.42 -17.46 -15.40
C PRO A 264 34.87 -17.92 -15.14
#